data_a9137ca8bafc06df5fdb18e9dd30c7ed
#
_entry.id   a9137ca8bafc06df5fdb18e9dd30c7ed
#
_cell.length_a   1.000
_cell.length_b   1.000
_cell.length_c   1.000
_cell.angle_alpha   90.00
_cell.angle_beta   90.00
_cell.angle_gamma   90.00
#
_symmetry.space_group_name_H-M   'P 1'
#
loop_
_entity.id
_entity.type
_entity.pdbx_description
1 polymer ?
#
loop_
_entity_poly.entity_id
_entity_poly.type
_entity_poly.pdbx_seq_one_letter_code
_entity_poly.pdbx_strand_id
1 'polypeptide(L)'
;MSEGSGMVKFSTTFPDRFFDVAIAEQHSITLAGGMATKGLKPVVGIYSTFLQRGYDQFIHDIALQNLNVIFAIDRAGLVGADGATHAGVFDLSFLRSVSYTHLRAHET
;
A
#
# COMPACT_ATOMS: atom_id res chain seq x y z
N MET A 1 2.13 -1.15 -11.30
CA MET A 1 0.73 -0.64 -11.25
C MET A 1 0.63 0.89 -11.21
N SER A 2 1.59 1.59 -11.76
CA SER A 2 1.62 3.06 -11.72
C SER A 2 0.40 3.71 -12.41
N GLU A 3 -0.02 3.17 -13.53
CA GLU A 3 -1.18 3.71 -14.26
C GLU A 3 -2.48 3.53 -13.47
N GLY A 4 -2.72 2.34 -12.97
CA GLY A 4 -3.93 2.03 -12.24
C GLY A 4 -4.06 2.77 -10.92
N SER A 5 -2.97 3.07 -10.24
CA SER A 5 -2.95 3.81 -8.97
C SER A 5 -2.76 5.33 -9.14
N GLY A 6 -2.77 5.84 -10.38
CA GLY A 6 -2.69 7.27 -10.65
C GLY A 6 -1.34 7.90 -10.39
N MET A 7 -0.27 7.13 -10.41
CA MET A 7 1.07 7.62 -10.07
C MET A 7 1.92 8.03 -11.27
N VAL A 8 1.35 8.02 -12.48
CA VAL A 8 2.10 8.35 -13.72
C VAL A 8 2.69 9.76 -13.65
N LYS A 9 1.89 10.73 -13.22
CA LYS A 9 2.36 12.12 -13.10
C LYS A 9 3.53 12.24 -12.13
N PHE A 10 3.46 11.55 -11.00
CA PHE A 10 4.54 11.54 -10.01
C PHE A 10 5.80 10.91 -10.61
N SER A 11 5.68 9.79 -11.31
CA SER A 11 6.82 9.09 -11.90
C SER A 11 7.56 9.92 -12.95
N THR A 12 6.83 10.73 -13.72
CA THR A 12 7.43 11.63 -14.72
C THR A 12 8.03 12.88 -14.10
N THR A 13 7.44 13.39 -13.03
CA THR A 13 7.92 14.61 -12.35
C THR A 13 9.12 14.31 -11.44
N PHE A 14 9.10 13.17 -10.76
CA PHE A 14 10.14 12.79 -9.79
C PHE A 14 10.65 11.37 -10.05
N PRO A 15 11.33 11.13 -11.19
CA PRO A 15 11.74 9.77 -11.57
C PRO A 15 12.69 9.13 -10.56
N ASP A 16 13.50 9.92 -9.87
CA ASP A 16 14.45 9.41 -8.87
C ASP A 16 13.78 8.99 -7.56
N ARG A 17 12.51 9.31 -7.39
CA ARG A 17 11.73 9.00 -6.18
C ARG A 17 10.62 8.00 -6.45
N PHE A 18 10.55 7.48 -7.65
CA PHE A 18 9.50 6.55 -8.05
C PHE A 18 10.09 5.18 -8.33
N PHE A 19 9.45 4.15 -7.76
CA PHE A 19 9.88 2.75 -7.90
C PHE A 19 8.66 1.92 -8.29
N ASP A 20 8.62 1.46 -9.52
CA ASP A 20 7.58 0.53 -9.96
C ASP A 20 8.08 -0.90 -9.75
N VAL A 21 7.49 -1.57 -8.78
CA VAL A 21 7.84 -2.95 -8.42
C VAL A 21 6.88 -3.96 -9.04
N ALA A 22 6.12 -3.55 -10.03
CA ALA A 22 5.09 -4.34 -10.69
C ALA A 22 4.00 -4.79 -9.69
N ILE A 23 3.37 -5.93 -9.92
CA ILE A 23 2.35 -6.48 -9.01
C ILE A 23 3.05 -7.47 -8.08
N ALA A 24 3.86 -6.94 -7.18
CA ALA A 24 4.66 -7.73 -6.23
C ALA A 24 4.43 -7.14 -4.82
N GLU A 25 3.27 -7.41 -4.26
CA GLU A 25 2.77 -6.78 -3.04
C GLU A 25 3.71 -7.01 -1.85
N GLN A 26 4.14 -8.25 -1.65
CA GLN A 26 5.03 -8.62 -0.56
C GLN A 26 6.38 -7.89 -0.68
N HIS A 27 6.95 -7.87 -1.88
CA HIS A 27 8.21 -7.17 -2.13
C HIS A 27 8.06 -5.66 -1.92
N SER A 28 6.96 -5.08 -2.37
CA SER A 28 6.68 -3.65 -2.23
C SER A 28 6.69 -3.22 -0.76
N ILE A 29 6.05 -3.99 0.10
CA ILE A 29 5.95 -3.67 1.52
C ILE A 29 7.31 -3.83 2.20
N THR A 30 8.02 -4.92 1.94
CA THR A 30 9.36 -5.14 2.52
C THR A 30 10.36 -4.09 2.06
N LEU A 31 10.31 -3.70 0.79
CA LEU A 31 11.14 -2.61 0.25
C LEU A 31 10.86 -1.29 0.98
N ALA A 32 9.59 -0.96 1.17
CA ALA A 32 9.21 0.24 1.90
C ALA A 32 9.71 0.21 3.35
N GLY A 33 9.64 -0.95 4.00
CA GLY A 33 10.21 -1.14 5.33
C GLY A 33 11.72 -0.88 5.35
N GLY A 34 12.44 -1.42 4.39
CA GLY A 34 13.89 -1.16 4.26
C GLY A 34 14.21 0.31 4.06
N MET A 35 13.45 1.01 3.23
CA MET A 35 13.59 2.45 3.04
C MET A 35 13.35 3.22 4.35
N ALA A 36 12.32 2.86 5.09
CA ALA A 36 11.98 3.52 6.34
C ALA A 36 13.07 3.35 7.41
N THR A 37 13.76 2.21 7.44
CA THR A 37 14.87 1.99 8.37
C THR A 37 16.05 2.94 8.12
N LYS A 38 16.16 3.49 6.93
CA LYS A 38 17.21 4.46 6.57
C LYS A 38 16.74 5.91 6.62
N GLY A 39 15.59 6.16 7.22
CA GLY A 39 15.07 7.51 7.42
C GLY A 39 14.30 8.07 6.22
N LEU A 40 14.06 7.29 5.19
CA LEU A 40 13.20 7.69 4.09
C LEU A 40 11.73 7.63 4.53
N LYS A 41 10.87 8.33 3.80
CA LYS A 41 9.43 8.37 4.05
C LYS A 41 8.69 7.76 2.87
N PRO A 42 8.64 6.42 2.78
CA PRO A 42 8.02 5.77 1.63
C PRO A 42 6.50 5.87 1.67
N VAL A 43 5.92 6.00 0.48
CA VAL A 43 4.49 5.89 0.24
C VAL A 43 4.25 4.71 -0.68
N VAL A 44 3.48 3.74 -0.23
CA VAL A 44 3.11 2.56 -1.02
C VAL A 44 1.72 2.77 -1.60
N GLY A 45 1.63 2.87 -2.92
CA GLY A 45 0.36 2.89 -3.64
C GLY A 45 -0.03 1.47 -4.02
N ILE A 46 -1.12 0.96 -3.49
CA ILE A 46 -1.52 -0.43 -3.67
C ILE A 46 -3.04 -0.55 -3.71
N TYR A 47 -3.55 -1.51 -4.49
CA TYR A 47 -4.96 -1.83 -4.46
C TYR A 47 -5.33 -2.56 -3.17
N SER A 48 -6.49 -2.24 -2.63
CA SER A 48 -7.01 -2.80 -1.39
C SER A 48 -6.95 -4.33 -1.36
N THR A 49 -7.55 -4.99 -2.34
CA THR A 49 -7.59 -6.46 -2.38
C THR A 49 -6.21 -7.09 -2.55
N PHE A 50 -5.28 -6.39 -3.18
CA PHE A 50 -3.91 -6.89 -3.39
C PHE A 50 -3.06 -6.77 -2.14
N LEU A 51 -3.34 -5.79 -1.28
CA LEU A 51 -2.63 -5.63 -0.01
C LEU A 51 -2.77 -6.87 0.89
N GLN A 52 -3.85 -7.63 0.75
CA GLN A 52 -4.07 -8.85 1.53
C GLN A 52 -2.93 -9.86 1.36
N ARG A 53 -2.30 -9.93 0.19
CA ARG A 53 -1.16 -10.82 -0.06
C ARG A 53 0.09 -10.41 0.70
N GLY A 54 0.19 -9.14 1.05
CA GLY A 54 1.32 -8.61 1.81
C GLY A 54 1.03 -8.42 3.30
N TYR A 55 -0.03 -9.02 3.83
CA TYR A 55 -0.46 -8.81 5.22
C TYR A 55 0.62 -9.24 6.22
N ASP A 56 1.28 -10.35 5.98
CA ASP A 56 2.37 -10.82 6.83
C ASP A 56 3.53 -9.81 6.85
N GLN A 57 3.95 -9.32 5.70
CA GLN A 57 5.00 -8.30 5.60
C GLN A 57 4.57 -6.99 6.22
N PHE A 58 3.29 -6.64 6.11
CA PHE A 58 2.74 -5.46 6.77
C PHE A 58 2.92 -5.54 8.29
N ILE A 59 2.67 -6.70 8.88
CA ILE A 59 2.86 -6.93 10.30
C ILE A 59 4.34 -6.98 10.67
N HIS A 60 5.09 -7.89 10.07
CA HIS A 60 6.48 -8.19 10.47
C HIS A 60 7.48 -7.13 10.06
N ASP A 61 7.35 -6.63 8.83
CA ASP A 61 8.36 -5.75 8.27
C ASP A 61 8.10 -4.27 8.56
N ILE A 62 6.86 -3.93 8.91
CA ILE A 62 6.48 -2.54 9.16
C ILE A 62 5.96 -2.34 10.59
N ALA A 63 4.85 -2.98 10.94
CA ALA A 63 4.14 -2.66 12.19
C ALA A 63 4.93 -3.06 13.44
N LEU A 64 5.47 -4.27 13.50
CA LEU A 64 6.23 -4.73 14.66
C LEU A 64 7.51 -3.92 14.88
N GLN A 65 8.07 -3.36 13.83
CA GLN A 65 9.26 -2.52 13.91
C GLN A 65 8.93 -1.05 14.07
N ASN A 66 7.65 -0.70 14.13
CA ASN A 66 7.16 0.67 14.25
C ASN A 66 7.77 1.61 13.20
N LEU A 67 7.85 1.15 11.97
CA LEU A 67 8.40 1.93 10.86
C LEU A 67 7.35 2.88 10.29
N ASN A 68 7.80 4.05 9.86
CA ASN A 68 6.93 5.08 9.32
C ASN A 68 6.74 4.91 7.82
N VAL A 69 5.68 4.20 7.44
CA VAL A 69 5.30 3.96 6.04
C VAL A 69 3.86 4.40 5.83
N ILE A 70 3.60 5.10 4.75
CA ILE A 70 2.25 5.51 4.36
C ILE A 70 1.75 4.55 3.28
N PHE A 71 0.56 4.02 3.50
CA PHE A 71 -0.12 3.16 2.53
C PHE A 71 -1.28 3.93 1.90
N ALA A 72 -1.15 4.27 0.64
CA ALA A 72 -2.22 4.85 -0.16
C ALA A 72 -3.00 3.71 -0.81
N ILE A 73 -4.12 3.35 -0.18
CA ILE A 73 -4.92 2.19 -0.58
C ILE A 73 -6.01 2.66 -1.53
N ASP A 74 -5.94 2.18 -2.76
CA ASP A 74 -6.90 2.48 -3.80
C ASP A 74 -7.89 1.31 -3.97
N ARG A 75 -9.06 1.61 -4.52
CA ARG A 75 -10.10 0.63 -4.84
C ARG A 75 -10.58 -0.17 -3.63
N ALA A 76 -10.74 0.51 -2.51
CA ALA A 76 -11.37 -0.08 -1.31
C ALA A 76 -12.89 -0.21 -1.54
N GLY A 77 -13.48 -1.28 -0.97
CA GLY A 77 -14.90 -1.55 -1.10
C GLY A 77 -15.27 -2.31 -2.37
N LEU A 78 -16.50 -2.14 -2.83
CA LEU A 78 -17.01 -2.82 -4.03
C LEU A 78 -16.60 -2.04 -5.27
N VAL A 79 -16.04 -2.75 -6.25
CA VAL A 79 -15.60 -2.19 -7.52
C VAL A 79 -16.23 -2.98 -8.66
N GLY A 80 -17.28 -2.44 -9.26
CA GLY A 80 -18.09 -3.16 -10.24
C GLY A 80 -17.32 -3.56 -11.51
N ALA A 81 -16.57 -2.63 -12.10
CA ALA A 81 -15.88 -2.85 -13.37
C ALA A 81 -14.74 -3.86 -13.29
N ASP A 82 -14.03 -3.92 -12.15
CA ASP A 82 -12.88 -4.80 -11.96
C ASP A 82 -13.26 -6.20 -11.46
N GLY A 83 -14.49 -6.40 -11.04
CA GLY A 83 -15.02 -7.69 -10.64
C GLY A 83 -14.65 -8.10 -9.21
N ALA A 84 -14.97 -9.35 -8.88
CA ALA A 84 -14.86 -9.89 -7.52
C ALA A 84 -13.42 -9.94 -7.00
N THR A 85 -12.44 -10.15 -7.88
CA THR A 85 -11.02 -10.24 -7.48
C THR A 85 -10.44 -8.91 -7.03
N HIS A 86 -11.12 -7.80 -7.31
CA HIS A 86 -10.67 -6.45 -6.96
C HIS A 86 -11.53 -5.80 -5.89
N ALA A 87 -12.54 -6.51 -5.37
CA ALA A 87 -13.40 -5.98 -4.31
C ALA A 87 -12.67 -6.01 -2.96
N GLY A 88 -12.46 -4.86 -2.35
CA GLY A 88 -11.73 -4.72 -1.09
C GLY A 88 -12.65 -4.49 0.10
N VAL A 89 -13.41 -5.50 0.51
CA VAL A 89 -14.43 -5.37 1.55
C VAL A 89 -13.93 -5.69 2.97
N PHE A 90 -12.72 -6.21 3.10
CA PHE A 90 -12.18 -6.67 4.38
C PHE A 90 -11.11 -5.76 4.97
N ASP A 91 -10.79 -4.62 4.34
CA ASP A 91 -9.67 -3.76 4.73
C ASP A 91 -9.77 -3.27 6.17
N LEU A 92 -10.95 -2.78 6.56
CA LEU A 92 -11.13 -2.28 7.92
C LEU A 92 -10.89 -3.36 8.96
N SER A 93 -11.33 -4.59 8.67
CA SER A 93 -11.17 -5.71 9.60
C SER A 93 -9.71 -6.10 9.79
N PHE A 94 -8.98 -6.36 8.71
CA PHE A 94 -7.62 -6.85 8.87
C PHE A 94 -6.61 -5.74 9.20
N LEU A 95 -6.79 -4.53 8.70
CA LEU A 95 -5.86 -3.44 9.00
C LEU A 95 -6.01 -2.93 10.45
N ARG A 96 -7.24 -2.86 10.96
CA ARG A 96 -7.47 -2.41 12.34
C ARG A 96 -6.99 -3.41 13.39
N SER A 97 -6.82 -4.66 13.02
CA SER A 97 -6.27 -5.66 13.91
C SER A 97 -4.76 -5.51 14.17
N VAL A 98 -4.09 -4.71 13.35
CA VAL A 98 -2.64 -4.50 13.47
C VAL A 98 -2.34 -3.30 14.36
N SER A 99 -1.49 -3.50 15.38
CA SER A 99 -1.06 -2.46 16.30
C SER A 99 -0.34 -1.33 15.57
N TYR A 100 -0.48 -0.11 16.08
CA TYR A 100 0.16 1.11 15.53
C TYR A 100 -0.36 1.53 14.15
N THR A 101 -1.49 0.96 13.70
CA THR A 101 -2.11 1.33 12.43
C THR A 101 -3.12 2.45 12.65
N HIS A 102 -2.99 3.53 11.88
CA HIS A 102 -3.93 4.65 11.87
C HIS A 102 -4.62 4.71 10.51
N LEU A 103 -5.91 4.44 10.49
CA LEU A 103 -6.72 4.46 9.27
C LEU A 103 -7.37 5.83 9.10
N ARG A 104 -7.30 6.36 7.89
CA ARG A 104 -8.02 7.57 7.49
C ARG A 104 -8.67 7.34 6.14
N ALA A 105 -9.96 7.63 6.07
CA ALA A 105 -10.65 7.71 4.79
C ALA A 105 -10.43 9.08 4.17
N HIS A 106 -10.15 9.11 2.88
CA HIS A 106 -10.07 10.35 2.13
C HIS A 106 -11.41 10.57 1.44
N GLU A 107 -12.11 11.59 1.84
CA GLU A 107 -13.38 11.98 1.24
C GLU A 107 -13.14 13.13 0.27
N THR A 108 -13.67 12.97 -0.91
CA THR A 108 -13.62 14.01 -1.95
C THR A 108 -14.87 14.89 -1.93
#